data_ae3bc21b1dbb44397bb71dd152eee850
#
_entry.id   ae3bc21b1dbb44397bb71dd152eee850
#
_cell.length_a   1.000
_cell.length_b   1.000
_cell.length_c   1.000
_cell.angle_alpha   90.00
_cell.angle_beta   90.00
_cell.angle_gamma   90.00
#
_symmetry.space_group_name_H-M   'P 1'
#
loop_
_entity.id
_entity.type
_entity.pdbx_description
1 polymer ?
#
loop_
_entity_poly.entity_id
_entity_poly.type
_entity_poly.pdbx_seq_one_letter_code
_entity_poly.pdbx_strand_id
1 'polypeptide(L)'
;MHPDDRVLVAVMSRPLDFEIARAQRWYRVPEKRATPGVFFEYVAFYFTAAFGEQRWAIHYYARCLGYELLTRRDLLPGEIDHPRAEEPYYKLQLGPLQQREPPIVSRRWRRVTFLHTTWDRFQAAEELNDLFVEGGEFVDRLYHALREAELGPERQYPLREAGVEYVADLAVPCRQGVLSVGLGETESGLPGDLHFRPEAVAADLDGCLALIRAEVARRGGILPWS
;
A
#
# COMPACT_ATOMS: atom_id res chain seq x y z
N MET A 1 2.40 7.64 -14.18
CA MET A 1 2.33 7.77 -12.73
C MET A 1 0.95 8.29 -12.39
N HIS A 2 0.18 7.52 -11.64
CA HIS A 2 -1.17 7.92 -11.21
C HIS A 2 -1.11 8.31 -9.73
N PRO A 3 -1.95 9.22 -9.27
CA PRO A 3 -1.96 9.69 -7.87
C PRO A 3 -2.06 8.56 -6.85
N ASP A 4 -2.78 7.52 -7.18
CA ASP A 4 -3.09 6.36 -6.36
C ASP A 4 -2.19 5.14 -6.63
N ASP A 5 -1.10 5.28 -7.42
CA ASP A 5 -0.07 4.26 -7.49
C ASP A 5 0.46 3.97 -6.07
N ARG A 6 0.62 2.69 -5.74
CA ARG A 6 1.00 2.23 -4.41
C ARG A 6 2.51 2.39 -4.21
N VAL A 7 2.88 2.87 -3.04
CA VAL A 7 4.29 3.02 -2.64
C VAL A 7 4.54 2.21 -1.38
N LEU A 8 5.48 1.27 -1.45
CA LEU A 8 6.01 0.59 -0.27
C LEU A 8 7.20 1.37 0.27
N VAL A 9 7.10 1.86 1.50
CA VAL A 9 8.25 2.39 2.22
C VAL A 9 8.95 1.24 2.92
N ALA A 10 10.13 0.89 2.44
CA ALA A 10 10.95 -0.21 2.95
C ALA A 10 12.07 0.31 3.83
N VAL A 11 12.28 -0.36 4.98
CA VAL A 11 13.31 0.03 5.93
C VAL A 11 14.68 -0.47 5.47
N MET A 12 15.55 0.44 5.14
CA MET A 12 16.93 0.16 4.73
C MET A 12 17.83 0.21 5.97
N SER A 13 18.18 -0.95 6.50
CA SER A 13 18.97 -1.08 7.74
C SER A 13 20.46 -1.30 7.50
N ARG A 14 20.85 -1.65 6.28
CA ARG A 14 22.25 -1.98 5.93
C ARG A 14 22.66 -1.19 4.69
N PRO A 15 23.77 -0.45 4.72
CA PRO A 15 24.31 0.23 3.52
C PRO A 15 24.58 -0.74 2.36
N LEU A 16 25.00 -1.98 2.65
CA LEU A 16 25.20 -3.01 1.62
C LEU A 16 23.91 -3.29 0.82
N ASP A 17 22.75 -3.31 1.49
CA ASP A 17 21.47 -3.56 0.83
C ASP A 17 21.09 -2.39 -0.11
N PHE A 18 21.50 -1.17 0.26
CA PHE A 18 21.33 -0.01 -0.60
C PHE A 18 22.25 -0.06 -1.82
N GLU A 19 23.51 -0.49 -1.64
CA GLU A 19 24.41 -0.71 -2.78
C GLU A 19 23.90 -1.78 -3.74
N ILE A 20 23.31 -2.85 -3.23
CA ILE A 20 22.65 -3.87 -4.05
C ILE A 20 21.48 -3.24 -4.83
N ALA A 21 20.61 -2.47 -4.16
CA ALA A 21 19.49 -1.81 -4.81
C ALA A 21 19.98 -0.83 -5.90
N ARG A 22 21.06 -0.10 -5.65
CA ARG A 22 21.64 0.87 -6.57
C ARG A 22 22.34 0.22 -7.76
N ALA A 23 23.21 -0.77 -7.51
CA ALA A 23 24.06 -1.36 -8.53
C ALA A 23 23.39 -2.53 -9.27
N GLN A 24 22.66 -3.37 -8.54
CA GLN A 24 22.05 -4.60 -9.07
C GLN A 24 20.54 -4.46 -9.31
N ARG A 25 19.94 -3.33 -8.90
CA ARG A 25 18.52 -3.01 -9.13
C ARG A 25 17.56 -4.05 -8.57
N TRP A 26 17.80 -4.51 -7.36
CA TRP A 26 16.84 -5.33 -6.64
C TRP A 26 16.89 -5.07 -5.12
N TYR A 27 15.78 -5.36 -4.47
CA TYR A 27 15.64 -5.29 -3.03
C TYR A 27 14.84 -6.49 -2.52
N ARG A 28 14.99 -6.85 -1.25
CA ARG A 28 14.26 -7.97 -0.66
C ARG A 28 13.33 -7.54 0.47
N VAL A 29 12.14 -8.13 0.46
CA VAL A 29 11.15 -7.95 1.52
C VAL A 29 10.81 -9.32 2.09
N PRO A 30 10.91 -9.54 3.43
CA PRO A 30 10.46 -10.81 4.01
C PRO A 30 8.99 -11.07 3.64
N GLU A 31 8.66 -12.27 3.17
CA GLU A 31 7.30 -12.63 2.78
C GLU A 31 6.29 -12.32 3.89
N LYS A 32 6.61 -12.68 5.14
CA LYS A 32 5.76 -12.42 6.31
C LYS A 32 5.54 -10.92 6.63
N ARG A 33 6.26 -10.03 5.99
CA ARG A 33 6.12 -8.57 6.10
C ARG A 33 5.45 -7.94 4.88
N ALA A 34 5.36 -8.69 3.81
CA ALA A 34 4.59 -8.30 2.63
C ALA A 34 3.14 -8.74 2.86
N THR A 35 2.22 -7.80 2.83
CA THR A 35 0.80 -8.14 2.92
C THR A 35 0.40 -8.96 1.70
N PRO A 36 -0.17 -10.18 1.87
CA PRO A 36 -0.55 -11.01 0.74
C PRO A 36 -1.49 -10.28 -0.23
N GLY A 37 -1.20 -10.34 -1.53
CA GLY A 37 -2.02 -9.72 -2.57
C GLY A 37 -1.93 -8.20 -2.66
N VAL A 38 -1.04 -7.55 -1.91
CA VAL A 38 -0.74 -6.12 -2.08
C VAL A 38 0.48 -5.98 -2.98
N PHE A 39 0.24 -5.54 -4.20
CA PHE A 39 1.29 -5.14 -5.13
C PHE A 39 1.51 -3.63 -4.98
N PHE A 40 2.71 -3.18 -5.29
CA PHE A 40 3.06 -1.77 -5.27
C PHE A 40 3.85 -1.41 -6.52
N GLU A 41 3.59 -0.23 -7.03
CA GLU A 41 4.22 0.30 -8.23
C GLU A 41 5.60 0.91 -7.92
N TYR A 42 5.79 1.37 -6.67
CA TYR A 42 7.04 2.00 -6.24
C TYR A 42 7.51 1.45 -4.89
N VAL A 43 8.82 1.48 -4.72
CA VAL A 43 9.49 1.23 -3.44
C VAL A 43 10.30 2.47 -3.07
N ALA A 44 10.13 2.97 -1.86
CA ALA A 44 10.89 4.07 -1.27
C ALA A 44 11.73 3.55 -0.09
N PHE A 45 12.92 4.09 0.12
CA PHE A 45 13.88 3.54 1.07
C PHE A 45 14.05 4.47 2.26
N TYR A 46 13.53 4.06 3.43
CA TYR A 46 13.73 4.75 4.69
C TYR A 46 15.06 4.31 5.32
N PHE A 47 15.97 5.24 5.45
CA PHE A 47 17.32 5.01 5.97
C PHE A 47 17.33 5.03 7.50
N THR A 48 17.91 3.99 8.09
CA THR A 48 18.10 3.89 9.54
C THR A 48 19.41 4.57 9.99
N ALA A 49 19.73 4.45 11.30
CA ALA A 49 20.94 5.01 11.89
C ALA A 49 22.24 4.65 11.15
N ALA A 50 22.26 3.49 10.46
CA ALA A 50 23.43 3.01 9.73
C ALA A 50 23.87 3.91 8.56
N PHE A 51 23.04 4.89 8.17
CA PHE A 51 23.30 5.79 7.04
C PHE A 51 23.88 7.16 7.45
N GLY A 52 24.34 7.31 8.66
CA GLY A 52 25.03 8.53 9.11
C GLY A 52 24.19 9.79 8.96
N GLU A 53 24.65 10.75 8.16
CA GLU A 53 23.96 12.03 7.93
C GLU A 53 22.63 11.88 7.19
N GLN A 54 22.48 10.86 6.35
CA GLN A 54 21.26 10.58 5.60
C GLN A 54 20.23 9.76 6.41
N ARG A 55 20.51 9.45 7.68
CA ARG A 55 19.62 8.65 8.52
C ARG A 55 18.27 9.32 8.77
N TRP A 56 17.30 8.50 9.08
CA TRP A 56 15.95 8.89 9.47
C TRP A 56 15.21 9.69 8.40
N ALA A 57 15.45 9.33 7.13
CA ALA A 57 14.80 9.97 6.00
C ALA A 57 14.66 9.03 4.81
N ILE A 58 13.81 9.41 3.88
CA ILE A 58 13.64 8.77 2.57
C ILE A 58 14.30 9.69 1.55
N HIS A 59 15.42 9.27 1.00
CA HIS A 59 16.18 10.01 -0.02
C HIS A 59 15.98 9.42 -1.42
N TYR A 60 15.62 8.15 -1.51
CA TYR A 60 15.56 7.43 -2.78
C TYR A 60 14.32 6.56 -2.87
N TYR A 61 13.85 6.42 -4.10
CA TYR A 61 12.79 5.50 -4.46
C TYR A 61 13.05 4.90 -5.84
N ALA A 62 12.34 3.84 -6.20
CA ALA A 62 12.39 3.23 -7.52
C ALA A 62 11.02 2.67 -7.92
N ARG A 63 10.79 2.54 -9.21
CA ARG A 63 9.66 1.77 -9.73
C ARG A 63 9.90 0.29 -9.47
N CYS A 64 8.91 -0.43 -9.02
CA CYS A 64 8.90 -1.89 -8.95
C CYS A 64 8.51 -2.44 -10.32
N LEU A 65 9.38 -3.26 -10.92
CA LEU A 65 9.19 -3.82 -12.25
C LEU A 65 8.63 -5.25 -12.21
N GLY A 66 8.75 -5.91 -11.07
CA GLY A 66 8.30 -7.27 -10.84
C GLY A 66 8.87 -7.81 -9.54
N TYR A 67 8.46 -9.02 -9.19
CA TYR A 67 8.96 -9.70 -8.00
C TYR A 67 8.97 -11.21 -8.21
N GLU A 68 9.82 -11.89 -7.45
CA GLU A 68 9.91 -13.34 -7.37
C GLU A 68 10.08 -13.78 -5.92
N LEU A 69 9.54 -14.93 -5.56
CA LEU A 69 9.66 -15.51 -4.23
C LEU A 69 10.88 -16.45 -4.21
N LEU A 70 11.85 -16.13 -3.37
CA LEU A 70 13.11 -16.87 -3.23
C LEU A 70 13.46 -17.03 -1.75
N THR A 71 14.33 -17.98 -1.42
CA THR A 71 14.89 -18.06 -0.06
C THR A 71 15.96 -16.99 0.14
N ARG A 72 16.22 -16.63 1.40
CA ARG A 72 17.35 -15.73 1.71
C ARG A 72 18.68 -16.29 1.20
N ARG A 73 18.89 -17.61 1.28
CA ARG A 73 20.07 -18.31 0.77
C ARG A 73 20.30 -18.05 -0.71
N ASP A 74 19.24 -18.12 -1.51
CA ASP A 74 19.31 -17.87 -2.95
C ASP A 74 19.67 -16.41 -3.27
N LEU A 75 19.16 -15.49 -2.45
CA LEU A 75 19.39 -14.05 -2.62
C LEU A 75 20.78 -13.61 -2.16
N LEU A 76 21.30 -14.23 -1.12
CA LEU A 76 22.56 -13.88 -0.47
C LEU A 76 23.44 -15.12 -0.27
N PRO A 77 24.06 -15.66 -1.32
CA PRO A 77 24.87 -16.88 -1.25
C PRO A 77 26.05 -16.79 -0.26
N GLY A 78 26.50 -15.58 0.06
CA GLY A 78 27.54 -15.35 1.07
C GLY A 78 27.05 -15.43 2.53
N GLU A 79 25.75 -15.58 2.78
CA GLU A 79 25.13 -15.62 4.11
C GLU A 79 24.44 -16.98 4.36
N ILE A 80 25.03 -18.09 3.92
CA ILE A 80 24.45 -19.46 3.99
C ILE A 80 24.10 -19.86 5.43
N ASP A 81 24.95 -19.52 6.39
CA ASP A 81 24.79 -19.89 7.81
C ASP A 81 23.88 -18.92 8.59
N HIS A 82 23.22 -17.98 7.89
CA HIS A 82 22.34 -17.03 8.55
C HIS A 82 21.10 -17.76 9.14
N PRO A 83 20.65 -17.46 10.39
CA PRO A 83 19.51 -18.14 11.02
C PRO A 83 18.20 -18.11 10.20
N ARG A 84 18.09 -17.19 9.25
CA ARG A 84 16.95 -17.04 8.34
C ARG A 84 17.27 -17.43 6.91
N ALA A 85 18.28 -18.29 6.68
CA ALA A 85 18.69 -18.67 5.32
C ALA A 85 17.54 -19.27 4.50
N GLU A 86 16.70 -20.07 5.15
CA GLU A 86 15.55 -20.75 4.53
C GLU A 86 14.25 -19.93 4.55
N GLU A 87 14.25 -18.74 5.18
CA GLU A 87 13.02 -17.91 5.16
C GLU A 87 12.75 -17.38 3.76
N PRO A 88 11.47 -17.37 3.32
CA PRO A 88 11.08 -16.82 2.02
C PRO A 88 11.10 -15.29 2.03
N TYR A 89 11.55 -14.73 0.93
CA TYR A 89 11.61 -13.30 0.65
C TYR A 89 11.11 -13.02 -0.76
N TYR A 90 10.37 -11.94 -0.92
CA TYR A 90 10.16 -11.36 -2.24
C TYR A 90 11.40 -10.58 -2.67
N LYS A 91 12.00 -10.98 -3.78
CA LYS A 91 12.99 -10.18 -4.50
C LYS A 91 12.27 -9.24 -5.43
N LEU A 92 12.35 -7.98 -5.17
CA LEU A 92 11.76 -6.93 -5.97
C LEU A 92 12.75 -6.50 -7.05
N GLN A 93 12.35 -6.53 -8.29
CA GLN A 93 13.12 -5.99 -9.42
C GLN A 93 12.84 -4.49 -9.51
N LEU A 94 13.88 -3.68 -9.53
CA LEU A 94 13.79 -2.23 -9.45
C LEU A 94 14.19 -1.57 -10.77
N GLY A 95 13.48 -0.52 -11.12
CA GLY A 95 13.97 0.46 -12.07
C GLY A 95 15.17 1.25 -11.52
N PRO A 96 15.68 2.22 -12.27
CA PRO A 96 16.70 3.13 -11.77
C PRO A 96 16.25 3.82 -10.49
N LEU A 97 17.16 3.94 -9.51
CA LEU A 97 16.90 4.75 -8.33
C LEU A 97 16.71 6.21 -8.73
N GLN A 98 15.69 6.82 -8.17
CA GLN A 98 15.37 8.23 -8.31
C GLN A 98 15.56 8.90 -6.96
N GLN A 99 16.10 10.12 -6.97
CA GLN A 99 16.27 10.90 -5.77
C GLN A 99 14.96 11.63 -5.43
N ARG A 100 14.62 11.65 -4.15
CA ARG A 100 13.49 12.42 -3.61
C ARG A 100 14.02 13.73 -3.02
N GLU A 101 13.67 14.84 -3.62
CA GLU A 101 14.09 16.19 -3.19
C GLU A 101 12.86 17.08 -2.97
N PRO A 102 12.75 17.70 -1.79
CA PRO A 102 13.52 17.45 -0.57
C PRO A 102 13.25 16.03 -0.02
N PRO A 103 14.16 15.45 0.80
CA PRO A 103 13.94 14.14 1.40
C PRO A 103 12.77 14.19 2.40
N ILE A 104 12.04 13.08 2.52
CA ILE A 104 10.97 12.94 3.53
C ILE A 104 11.64 12.55 4.85
N VAL A 105 11.60 13.43 5.85
CA VAL A 105 12.32 13.25 7.12
C VAL A 105 11.43 12.65 8.21
N SER A 106 12.03 11.90 9.13
CA SER A 106 11.36 11.42 10.33
C SER A 106 11.71 12.30 11.52
N ARG A 107 10.78 13.15 11.93
CA ARG A 107 10.99 14.06 13.09
C ARG A 107 10.63 13.42 14.41
N ARG A 108 9.65 12.54 14.44
CA ARG A 108 9.07 11.95 15.65
C ARG A 108 9.22 10.44 15.75
N TRP A 109 9.24 9.73 14.60
CA TRP A 109 9.26 8.28 14.51
C TRP A 109 10.58 7.80 13.97
N ARG A 110 11.38 7.20 14.82
CA ARG A 110 12.69 6.64 14.44
C ARG A 110 12.65 5.15 14.14
N ARG A 111 11.60 4.47 14.59
CA ARG A 111 11.36 3.06 14.28
C ARG A 111 10.15 2.98 13.36
N VAL A 112 10.40 2.54 12.15
CA VAL A 112 9.39 2.29 11.13
C VAL A 112 9.48 0.83 10.74
N THR A 113 8.34 0.21 10.52
CA THR A 113 8.21 -1.04 9.79
C THR A 113 7.94 -0.74 8.32
N PHE A 114 7.64 -1.73 7.51
CA PHE A 114 7.14 -1.48 6.17
C PHE A 114 5.84 -0.67 6.25
N LEU A 115 5.77 0.42 5.47
CA LEU A 115 4.61 1.30 5.43
C LEU A 115 4.10 1.37 3.99
N HIS A 116 2.79 1.27 3.83
CA HIS A 116 2.12 1.40 2.54
C HIS A 116 1.48 2.78 2.44
N THR A 117 1.68 3.44 1.30
CA THR A 117 1.09 4.75 1.01
C THR A 117 0.76 4.86 -0.48
N THR A 118 0.21 6.00 -0.89
CA THR A 118 -0.11 6.32 -2.28
C THR A 118 0.89 7.30 -2.86
N TRP A 119 0.98 7.37 -4.19
CA TRP A 119 1.94 8.21 -4.89
C TRP A 119 1.71 9.71 -4.62
N ASP A 120 0.47 10.15 -4.61
CA ASP A 120 0.10 11.53 -4.28
C ASP A 120 0.59 11.95 -2.89
N ARG A 121 0.38 11.09 -1.87
CA ARG A 121 0.89 11.32 -0.51
C ARG A 121 2.41 11.32 -0.48
N PHE A 122 3.03 10.36 -1.15
CA PHE A 122 4.49 10.31 -1.24
C PHE A 122 5.08 11.56 -1.89
N GLN A 123 4.40 12.12 -2.89
CA GLN A 123 4.85 13.36 -3.53
C GLN A 123 4.64 14.60 -2.65
N ALA A 124 3.54 14.66 -1.90
CA ALA A 124 3.20 15.79 -1.03
C ALA A 124 3.90 15.76 0.33
N ALA A 125 4.39 14.59 0.77
CA ALA A 125 4.94 14.40 2.10
C ALA A 125 6.23 15.21 2.34
N GLU A 126 6.30 15.88 3.47
CA GLU A 126 7.50 16.54 4.01
C GLU A 126 8.12 15.73 5.14
N GLU A 127 7.28 15.09 5.94
CA GLU A 127 7.72 14.21 7.01
C GLU A 127 7.08 12.81 6.90
N LEU A 128 7.67 11.83 7.60
CA LEU A 128 7.25 10.44 7.56
C LEU A 128 5.78 10.24 7.98
N ASN A 129 5.29 11.08 8.90
CA ASN A 129 3.90 10.99 9.36
C ASN A 129 2.88 11.31 8.26
N ASP A 130 3.24 12.11 7.26
CA ASP A 130 2.37 12.45 6.13
C ASP A 130 2.08 11.25 5.23
N LEU A 131 2.90 10.20 5.32
CA LEU A 131 2.76 8.99 4.53
C LEU A 131 1.71 8.02 5.07
N PHE A 132 1.30 8.17 6.33
CA PHE A 132 0.29 7.29 6.91
C PHE A 132 -1.07 7.58 6.29
N VAL A 133 -1.72 6.52 5.85
CA VAL A 133 -3.07 6.61 5.27
C VAL A 133 -4.06 6.56 6.44
N GLU A 134 -4.85 7.61 6.60
CA GLU A 134 -6.02 7.59 7.48
C GLU A 134 -7.07 6.67 6.85
N GLY A 135 -7.38 5.57 7.51
CA GLY A 135 -8.30 4.54 6.99
C GLY A 135 -7.70 3.13 6.98
N GLY A 136 -6.39 3.03 7.18
CA GLY A 136 -5.68 1.76 7.37
C GLY A 136 -5.40 0.96 6.10
N GLU A 137 -4.53 -0.02 6.24
CA GLU A 137 -4.04 -0.92 5.20
C GLU A 137 -5.17 -1.64 4.43
N PHE A 138 -6.27 -1.97 5.10
CA PHE A 138 -7.36 -2.73 4.51
C PHE A 138 -8.22 -1.89 3.57
N VAL A 139 -8.37 -0.59 3.84
CA VAL A 139 -9.02 0.36 2.90
C VAL A 139 -8.22 0.42 1.61
N ASP A 140 -6.90 0.57 1.71
CA ASP A 140 -6.03 0.62 0.55
C ASP A 140 -6.06 -0.69 -0.24
N ARG A 141 -5.98 -1.82 0.45
CA ARG A 141 -6.04 -3.14 -0.17
C ARG A 141 -7.33 -3.33 -0.96
N LEU A 142 -8.47 -3.00 -0.35
CA LEU A 142 -9.78 -3.13 -1.00
C LEU A 142 -9.93 -2.13 -2.16
N TYR A 143 -9.47 -0.89 -1.98
CA TYR A 143 -9.48 0.12 -3.04
C TYR A 143 -8.74 -0.34 -4.30
N HIS A 144 -7.52 -0.84 -4.15
CA HIS A 144 -6.73 -1.30 -5.28
C HIS A 144 -7.35 -2.52 -5.95
N ALA A 145 -7.89 -3.45 -5.18
CA ALA A 145 -8.58 -4.61 -5.72
C ALA A 145 -9.84 -4.22 -6.52
N LEU A 146 -10.62 -3.25 -6.04
CA LEU A 146 -11.77 -2.70 -6.76
C LEU A 146 -11.35 -1.98 -8.05
N ARG A 147 -10.23 -1.26 -8.02
CA ARG A 147 -9.68 -0.59 -9.20
C ARG A 147 -9.19 -1.59 -10.25
N GLU A 148 -8.48 -2.62 -9.85
CA GLU A 148 -8.04 -3.73 -10.72
C GLU A 148 -9.24 -4.49 -11.32
N ALA A 149 -10.35 -4.54 -10.57
CA ALA A 149 -11.62 -5.11 -11.03
C ALA A 149 -12.43 -4.17 -11.94
N GLU A 150 -11.88 -3.00 -12.30
CA GLU A 150 -12.52 -1.94 -13.13
C GLU A 150 -13.85 -1.43 -12.57
N LEU A 151 -14.02 -1.46 -11.24
CA LEU A 151 -15.25 -1.00 -10.58
C LEU A 151 -15.27 0.51 -10.28
N GLY A 152 -14.21 1.24 -10.59
CA GLY A 152 -14.12 2.70 -10.43
C GLY A 152 -14.35 3.19 -9.00
N PRO A 153 -13.62 2.68 -7.99
CA PRO A 153 -13.80 3.10 -6.61
C PRO A 153 -13.32 4.54 -6.40
N GLU A 154 -13.97 5.24 -5.51
CA GLU A 154 -13.56 6.55 -5.00
C GLU A 154 -13.30 6.46 -3.49
N ARG A 155 -12.29 7.17 -2.99
CA ARG A 155 -11.94 7.26 -1.57
C ARG A 155 -12.55 8.49 -0.94
N GLN A 156 -12.82 8.42 0.38
CA GLN A 156 -13.31 9.55 1.18
C GLN A 156 -14.49 10.26 0.50
N TYR A 157 -15.44 9.46 0.07
CA TYR A 157 -16.55 9.95 -0.74
C TYR A 157 -17.63 10.60 0.14
N PRO A 158 -17.95 11.89 -0.07
CA PRO A 158 -18.99 12.56 0.69
C PRO A 158 -20.37 12.06 0.25
N LEU A 159 -21.16 11.60 1.22
CA LEU A 159 -22.53 11.14 1.02
C LEU A 159 -23.48 11.96 1.89
N ARG A 160 -24.70 12.09 1.44
CA ARG A 160 -25.77 12.71 2.19
C ARG A 160 -27.00 11.80 2.20
N GLU A 161 -27.34 11.30 3.36
CA GLU A 161 -28.49 10.42 3.53
C GLU A 161 -29.37 10.90 4.68
N ALA A 162 -30.67 10.96 4.46
CA ALA A 162 -31.65 11.45 5.44
C ALA A 162 -31.31 12.81 6.09
N GLY A 163 -30.58 13.69 5.36
CA GLY A 163 -30.16 15.00 5.89
C GLY A 163 -28.85 14.99 6.70
N VAL A 164 -28.24 13.83 6.90
CA VAL A 164 -26.94 13.67 7.54
C VAL A 164 -25.85 13.56 6.46
N GLU A 165 -24.79 14.34 6.63
CA GLU A 165 -23.58 14.25 5.80
C GLU A 165 -22.58 13.34 6.47
N TYR A 166 -22.02 12.41 5.72
CA TYR A 166 -20.93 11.53 6.17
C TYR A 166 -19.97 11.26 5.01
N VAL A 167 -18.80 10.77 5.35
CA VAL A 167 -17.76 10.42 4.38
C VAL A 167 -17.57 8.91 4.43
N ALA A 168 -17.81 8.23 3.32
CA ALA A 168 -17.53 6.81 3.19
C ALA A 168 -16.03 6.59 2.93
N ASP A 169 -15.43 5.56 3.55
CA ASP A 169 -14.04 5.19 3.30
C ASP A 169 -13.80 4.91 1.82
N LEU A 170 -14.70 4.12 1.23
CA LEU A 170 -14.75 3.84 -0.21
C LEU A 170 -16.17 3.96 -0.71
N ALA A 171 -16.32 4.33 -1.98
CA ALA A 171 -17.59 4.33 -2.69
C ALA A 171 -17.41 3.84 -4.12
N VAL A 172 -18.45 3.20 -4.66
CA VAL A 172 -18.53 2.84 -6.07
C VAL A 172 -19.75 3.55 -6.67
N PRO A 173 -19.55 4.58 -7.51
CA PRO A 173 -20.64 5.22 -8.22
C PRO A 173 -21.31 4.25 -9.18
N CYS A 174 -22.62 4.05 -9.03
CA CYS A 174 -23.45 3.16 -9.84
C CYS A 174 -24.51 3.95 -10.60
N ARG A 175 -25.10 3.32 -11.61
CA ARG A 175 -26.19 3.95 -12.39
C ARG A 175 -27.42 4.26 -11.52
N GLN A 176 -27.65 3.47 -10.49
CA GLN A 176 -28.76 3.65 -9.55
C GLN A 176 -28.24 4.00 -8.15
N GLY A 177 -27.53 5.13 -8.04
CA GLY A 177 -26.99 5.65 -6.79
C GLY A 177 -25.54 5.28 -6.55
N VAL A 178 -25.09 5.44 -5.32
CA VAL A 178 -23.71 5.18 -4.90
C VAL A 178 -23.70 3.99 -3.94
N LEU A 179 -22.86 3.01 -4.18
CA LEU A 179 -22.58 1.96 -3.21
C LEU A 179 -21.48 2.46 -2.27
N SER A 180 -21.79 2.60 -0.99
CA SER A 180 -20.79 2.92 0.03
C SER A 180 -20.22 1.66 0.65
N VAL A 181 -18.92 1.66 0.92
CA VAL A 181 -18.19 0.56 1.56
C VAL A 181 -17.42 1.12 2.74
N GLY A 182 -17.79 0.70 3.93
CA GLY A 182 -17.12 1.04 5.17
C GLY A 182 -16.23 -0.09 5.65
N LEU A 183 -15.12 0.26 6.32
CA LEU A 183 -14.22 -0.68 6.99
C LEU A 183 -14.07 -0.31 8.46
N GLY A 184 -14.36 -1.24 9.35
CA GLY A 184 -14.18 -1.03 10.78
C GLY A 184 -15.04 -1.94 11.65
N GLU A 185 -14.93 -1.79 12.95
CA GLU A 185 -15.85 -2.42 13.90
C GLU A 185 -17.19 -1.68 13.85
N THR A 186 -18.21 -2.39 13.48
CA THR A 186 -19.47 -1.96 12.88
C THR A 186 -20.45 -1.22 13.80
N GLU A 187 -20.05 -0.66 14.93
CA GLU A 187 -21.00 0.00 15.83
C GLU A 187 -20.98 1.54 15.78
N SER A 188 -20.22 2.13 14.88
CA SER A 188 -20.17 3.60 14.76
C SER A 188 -21.35 4.23 14.03
N GLY A 189 -22.39 3.46 13.70
CA GLY A 189 -23.66 4.00 13.18
C GLY A 189 -23.57 4.78 11.86
N LEU A 190 -22.46 4.71 11.15
CA LEU A 190 -22.34 5.31 9.84
C LEU A 190 -23.14 4.46 8.84
N PRO A 191 -24.09 5.03 8.14
CA PRO A 191 -24.81 4.32 7.11
C PRO A 191 -23.84 3.96 5.99
N GLY A 192 -23.75 2.69 5.69
CA GLY A 192 -22.97 2.14 4.58
C GLY A 192 -23.71 0.94 4.03
N ASP A 193 -23.73 0.79 2.72
CA ASP A 193 -24.45 -0.32 2.11
C ASP A 193 -23.76 -1.66 2.36
N LEU A 194 -22.41 -1.64 2.42
CA LEU A 194 -21.60 -2.80 2.79
C LEU A 194 -20.57 -2.40 3.83
N HIS A 195 -20.41 -3.26 4.85
CA HIS A 195 -19.39 -3.12 5.87
C HIS A 195 -18.56 -4.39 5.95
N PHE A 196 -17.25 -4.22 5.96
CA PHE A 196 -16.31 -5.31 6.15
C PHE A 196 -15.45 -5.07 7.39
N ARG A 197 -15.19 -6.15 8.13
CA ARG A 197 -14.15 -6.12 9.16
C ARG A 197 -12.77 -6.21 8.51
N PRO A 198 -11.75 -5.54 9.04
CA PRO A 198 -10.39 -5.64 8.53
C PRO A 198 -9.91 -7.09 8.36
N GLU A 199 -10.24 -7.96 9.33
CA GLU A 199 -9.87 -9.37 9.31
C GLU A 199 -10.55 -10.15 8.16
N ALA A 200 -11.77 -9.78 7.77
CA ALA A 200 -12.46 -10.40 6.65
C ALA A 200 -11.77 -10.03 5.32
N VAL A 201 -11.38 -8.76 5.15
CA VAL A 201 -10.61 -8.32 3.97
C VAL A 201 -9.24 -8.97 3.92
N ALA A 202 -8.61 -9.20 5.09
CA ALA A 202 -7.34 -9.89 5.18
C ALA A 202 -7.44 -11.37 4.80
N ALA A 203 -8.52 -12.04 5.24
CA ALA A 203 -8.71 -13.48 5.08
C ALA A 203 -9.26 -13.87 3.71
N ASP A 204 -10.19 -13.08 3.15
CA ASP A 204 -10.89 -13.39 1.89
C ASP A 204 -11.23 -12.12 1.10
N LEU A 205 -10.23 -11.55 0.44
CA LEU A 205 -10.40 -10.38 -0.41
C LEU A 205 -11.31 -10.68 -1.61
N ASP A 206 -11.18 -11.87 -2.20
CA ASP A 206 -11.95 -12.27 -3.38
C ASP A 206 -13.44 -12.42 -3.05
N GLY A 207 -13.76 -12.95 -1.87
CA GLY A 207 -15.13 -13.00 -1.36
C GLY A 207 -15.71 -11.60 -1.12
N CYS A 208 -14.93 -10.68 -0.55
CA CYS A 208 -15.36 -9.28 -0.41
C CYS A 208 -15.63 -8.64 -1.77
N LEU A 209 -14.76 -8.84 -2.76
CA LEU A 209 -14.95 -8.35 -4.13
C LEU A 209 -16.18 -8.93 -4.79
N ALA A 210 -16.46 -10.23 -4.60
CA ALA A 210 -17.64 -10.87 -5.15
C ALA A 210 -18.93 -10.25 -4.61
N LEU A 211 -18.99 -9.95 -3.32
CA LEU A 211 -20.13 -9.26 -2.69
C LEU A 211 -20.31 -7.85 -3.26
N ILE A 212 -19.23 -7.08 -3.40
CA ILE A 212 -19.30 -5.72 -3.98
C ILE A 212 -19.76 -5.78 -5.44
N ARG A 213 -19.22 -6.70 -6.25
CA ARG A 213 -19.63 -6.89 -7.63
C ARG A 213 -21.12 -7.23 -7.77
N ALA A 214 -21.62 -8.10 -6.90
CA ALA A 214 -23.04 -8.46 -6.88
C ALA A 214 -23.91 -7.24 -6.56
N GLU A 215 -23.50 -6.40 -5.61
CA GLU A 215 -24.20 -5.19 -5.23
C GLU A 215 -24.17 -4.13 -6.34
N VAL A 216 -23.01 -3.92 -6.98
CA VAL A 216 -22.85 -3.04 -8.14
C VAL A 216 -23.77 -3.49 -9.29
N ALA A 217 -23.85 -4.79 -9.55
CA ALA A 217 -24.74 -5.34 -10.58
C ALA A 217 -26.21 -5.07 -10.25
N ARG A 218 -26.64 -5.23 -8.99
CA ARG A 218 -28.00 -4.89 -8.54
C ARG A 218 -28.35 -3.40 -8.76
N ARG A 219 -27.34 -2.51 -8.69
CA ARG A 219 -27.45 -1.07 -8.92
C ARG A 219 -27.28 -0.65 -10.38
N GLY A 220 -27.43 -1.61 -11.31
CA GLY A 220 -27.37 -1.35 -12.75
C GLY A 220 -25.97 -1.21 -13.33
N GLY A 221 -24.94 -1.63 -12.59
CA GLY A 221 -23.53 -1.50 -12.97
C GLY A 221 -22.93 -0.15 -12.60
N ILE A 222 -21.62 -0.02 -12.89
CA ILE A 222 -20.87 1.23 -12.62
C ILE A 222 -21.40 2.40 -13.46
N LEU A 223 -21.28 3.59 -12.92
CA LEU A 223 -21.49 4.82 -13.68
C LEU A 223 -20.27 5.02 -14.58
N PRO A 224 -20.45 5.15 -15.91
CA PRO A 224 -19.32 5.40 -16.80
C PRO A 224 -18.60 6.70 -16.43
N TRP A 225 -17.29 6.73 -16.61
CA TRP A 225 -16.51 7.96 -16.50
C TRP A 225 -16.94 8.92 -17.63
N SER A 226 -17.23 10.12 -17.28
CA SER A 226 -17.56 11.20 -18.24
C SER A 226 -16.28 11.85 -18.79
#